data_22743cfe2a8efff2e2df5d0b470b1d33
#
_entry.id   22743cfe2a8efff2e2df5d0b470b1d33
#
_cell.length_a   1.000
_cell.length_b   1.000
_cell.length_c   1.000
_cell.angle_alpha   90.00
_cell.angle_beta   90.00
_cell.angle_gamma   90.00
#
_symmetry.space_group_name_H-M   'P 1'
#
loop_
_entity.id
_entity.type
_entity.pdbx_description
1 polymer ?
#
loop_
_entity_poly.entity_id
_entity_poly.type
_entity_poly.pdbx_seq_one_letter_code
_entity_poly.pdbx_strand_id
1 'polypeptide(L)'
;MRRGYRNILMITNYDTDAEQKCLTLVRQNKVDGIIGLTYNPDLEVDASIPFVTIDRHLNASVPCVSSDNFRGGQLAAEKLLELGCRNLLFLRIGSDIYGEVNKRESGFESVCRQKQASYDSLILSDTGTEEPFFTYLKSHLKDGRLDFDGIFCNSDHLAMHILSFLKDEGVRVPDDVQIIGYDGIQNYYSGQYQCSTIVQPVREMAETCVNLILTKDRSTLPSLVLLPVAYASGGTTRE
;
A
#
# COMPACT_ATOMS: atom_id res chain seq x y z
N MET A 1 -20.75 -7.46 -10.23
CA MET A 1 -22.24 -7.51 -10.23
C MET A 1 -22.75 -6.08 -10.01
N ARG A 2 -23.56 -5.53 -10.93
CA ARG A 2 -24.14 -4.18 -10.73
C ARG A 2 -25.28 -4.29 -9.72
N ARG A 3 -25.08 -3.76 -8.52
CA ARG A 3 -26.08 -3.82 -7.43
C ARG A 3 -27.07 -2.64 -7.43
N GLY A 4 -27.05 -1.80 -8.48
CA GLY A 4 -27.98 -0.67 -8.61
C GLY A 4 -27.64 0.56 -7.77
N TYR A 5 -26.47 0.60 -7.10
CA TYR A 5 -26.02 1.76 -6.34
C TYR A 5 -25.33 2.79 -7.23
N ARG A 6 -25.38 4.05 -6.81
CA ARG A 6 -24.63 5.16 -7.40
C ARG A 6 -23.50 5.53 -6.47
N ASN A 7 -22.33 5.84 -7.04
CA ASN A 7 -21.18 6.32 -6.30
C ASN A 7 -21.01 7.82 -6.51
N ILE A 8 -20.70 8.54 -5.44
CA ILE A 8 -20.24 9.93 -5.46
C ILE A 8 -18.81 9.91 -4.96
N LEU A 9 -17.87 10.34 -5.80
CA LEU A 9 -16.47 10.51 -5.39
C LEU A 9 -16.30 11.92 -4.82
N MET A 10 -15.79 12.00 -3.58
CA MET A 10 -15.42 13.25 -2.94
C MET A 10 -13.93 13.22 -2.61
N ILE A 11 -13.20 14.25 -3.04
CA ILE A 11 -11.78 14.39 -2.75
C ILE A 11 -11.65 15.56 -1.76
N THR A 12 -11.14 15.25 -0.56
CA THR A 12 -11.07 16.21 0.56
C THR A 12 -9.71 16.86 0.72
N ASN A 13 -8.65 16.31 0.08
CA ASN A 13 -7.28 16.85 0.13
C ASN A 13 -6.78 17.15 1.56
N TYR A 14 -7.03 16.22 2.50
CA TYR A 14 -6.69 16.37 3.93
C TYR A 14 -7.44 17.50 4.66
N ASP A 15 -8.48 18.06 4.05
CA ASP A 15 -9.35 19.07 4.69
C ASP A 15 -10.36 18.38 5.62
N THR A 16 -10.15 18.55 6.92
CA THR A 16 -10.99 17.96 7.96
C THR A 16 -12.44 18.47 7.93
N ASP A 17 -12.65 19.75 7.56
CA ASP A 17 -13.98 20.32 7.43
C ASP A 17 -14.72 19.73 6.23
N ALA A 18 -14.01 19.47 5.13
CA ALA A 18 -14.58 18.78 3.98
C ALA A 18 -14.97 17.33 4.33
N GLU A 19 -14.18 16.62 5.13
CA GLU A 19 -14.51 15.27 5.61
C GLU A 19 -15.76 15.29 6.53
N GLN A 20 -15.86 16.25 7.44
CA GLN A 20 -17.06 16.42 8.28
C GLN A 20 -18.32 16.73 7.46
N LYS A 21 -18.19 17.48 6.37
CA LYS A 21 -19.31 17.70 5.43
C LYS A 21 -19.77 16.42 4.76
N CYS A 22 -18.85 15.48 4.44
CA CYS A 22 -19.21 14.17 3.92
C CYS A 22 -20.11 13.39 4.90
N LEU A 23 -19.80 13.40 6.20
CA LEU A 23 -20.62 12.74 7.23
C LEU A 23 -22.03 13.35 7.29
N THR A 24 -22.14 14.64 7.06
CA THR A 24 -23.42 15.35 7.04
C THR A 24 -24.36 14.85 5.93
N LEU A 25 -23.81 14.37 4.79
CA LEU A 25 -24.63 13.82 3.70
C LEU A 25 -25.39 12.56 4.15
N VAL A 26 -24.78 11.71 4.97
CA VAL A 26 -25.47 10.54 5.54
C VAL A 26 -26.57 10.98 6.51
N ARG A 27 -26.25 11.90 7.43
CA ARG A 27 -27.23 12.43 8.40
C ARG A 27 -28.46 13.07 7.72
N GLN A 28 -28.27 13.62 6.53
CA GLN A 28 -29.33 14.21 5.71
C GLN A 28 -30.01 13.19 4.76
N ASN A 29 -29.70 11.90 4.87
CA ASN A 29 -30.20 10.84 3.99
C ASN A 29 -29.96 11.11 2.48
N LYS A 30 -28.88 11.80 2.15
CA LYS A 30 -28.48 12.05 0.75
C LYS A 30 -27.64 10.92 0.16
N VAL A 31 -26.98 10.15 1.02
CA VAL A 31 -26.24 8.94 0.70
C VAL A 31 -26.51 7.88 1.79
N ASP A 32 -26.39 6.60 1.40
CA ASP A 32 -26.69 5.47 2.30
C ASP A 32 -25.50 5.11 3.21
N GLY A 33 -24.28 5.52 2.84
CA GLY A 33 -23.07 5.27 3.62
C GLY A 33 -21.82 5.79 2.94
N ILE A 34 -20.69 5.70 3.62
CA ILE A 34 -19.40 6.23 3.20
C ILE A 34 -18.34 5.14 3.27
N ILE A 35 -17.54 5.03 2.22
CA ILE A 35 -16.26 4.31 2.22
C ILE A 35 -15.18 5.39 2.21
N GLY A 36 -14.38 5.45 3.28
CA GLY A 36 -13.38 6.50 3.49
C GLY A 36 -11.96 5.97 3.44
N LEU A 37 -11.09 6.65 2.68
CA LEU A 37 -9.65 6.58 2.83
C LEU A 37 -9.22 7.91 3.44
N THR A 38 -9.17 7.97 4.77
CA THR A 38 -8.89 9.20 5.51
C THR A 38 -7.55 9.15 6.21
N TYR A 39 -6.89 10.30 6.29
CA TYR A 39 -5.66 10.52 7.05
C TYR A 39 -5.89 11.43 8.26
N ASN A 40 -7.17 11.73 8.57
CA ASN A 40 -7.55 12.52 9.72
C ASN A 40 -7.76 11.58 10.95
N PRO A 41 -6.83 11.58 11.93
CA PRO A 41 -6.96 10.73 13.11
C PRO A 41 -8.09 11.17 14.05
N ASP A 42 -8.51 12.43 13.93
CA ASP A 42 -9.51 13.05 14.79
C ASP A 42 -10.92 13.03 14.16
N LEU A 43 -11.11 12.31 13.04
CA LEU A 43 -12.42 12.21 12.41
C LEU A 43 -13.38 11.43 13.29
N GLU A 44 -14.28 12.15 13.95
CA GLU A 44 -15.34 11.55 14.76
C GLU A 44 -16.51 11.04 13.90
N VAL A 45 -16.67 9.74 13.86
CA VAL A 45 -17.76 9.07 13.16
C VAL A 45 -18.74 8.50 14.17
N ASP A 46 -19.96 9.04 14.17
CA ASP A 46 -21.05 8.51 14.98
C ASP A 46 -21.40 7.07 14.58
N ALA A 47 -21.62 6.18 15.55
CA ALA A 47 -21.90 4.76 15.31
C ALA A 47 -23.16 4.53 14.44
N SER A 48 -24.09 5.51 14.38
CA SER A 48 -25.27 5.44 13.51
C SER A 48 -24.95 5.65 12.03
N ILE A 49 -23.78 6.23 11.71
CA ILE A 49 -23.37 6.48 10.33
C ILE A 49 -22.79 5.20 9.72
N PRO A 50 -23.34 4.68 8.60
CA PRO A 50 -22.72 3.59 7.86
C PRO A 50 -21.41 4.05 7.23
N PHE A 51 -20.31 3.85 7.95
CA PHE A 51 -18.95 4.23 7.56
C PHE A 51 -18.04 3.01 7.61
N VAL A 52 -17.20 2.84 6.61
CA VAL A 52 -16.16 1.82 6.53
C VAL A 52 -14.89 2.49 6.06
N THR A 53 -13.75 2.21 6.69
CA THR A 53 -12.45 2.73 6.26
C THR A 53 -11.69 1.70 5.43
N ILE A 54 -10.74 2.21 4.64
CA ILE A 54 -9.71 1.41 3.98
C ILE A 54 -8.36 1.75 4.61
N ASP A 55 -7.61 0.73 5.01
CA ASP A 55 -6.23 0.78 5.53
C ASP A 55 -6.01 1.66 6.78
N ARG A 56 -7.05 2.29 7.33
CA ARG A 56 -6.94 3.21 8.46
C ARG A 56 -7.98 2.89 9.54
N HIS A 57 -7.50 2.68 10.76
CA HIS A 57 -8.35 2.54 11.93
C HIS A 57 -8.73 3.93 12.47
N LEU A 58 -10.02 4.22 12.59
CA LEU A 58 -10.50 5.41 13.27
C LEU A 58 -10.82 5.09 14.74
N ASN A 59 -11.72 4.13 14.96
CA ASN A 59 -12.11 3.66 16.29
C ASN A 59 -12.71 2.24 16.20
N ALA A 60 -12.99 1.63 17.33
CA ALA A 60 -13.49 0.25 17.39
C ALA A 60 -14.88 0.04 16.77
N SER A 61 -15.69 1.10 16.59
CA SER A 61 -17.05 1.01 16.03
C SER A 61 -17.07 1.19 14.51
N VAL A 62 -15.97 1.61 13.90
CA VAL A 62 -15.83 1.81 12.45
C VAL A 62 -15.04 0.64 11.86
N PRO A 63 -15.67 -0.22 11.04
CA PRO A 63 -14.96 -1.29 10.36
C PRO A 63 -13.84 -0.77 9.46
N CYS A 64 -12.70 -1.44 9.49
CA CYS A 64 -11.59 -1.22 8.57
C CYS A 64 -11.44 -2.42 7.65
N VAL A 65 -11.34 -2.20 6.34
CA VAL A 65 -11.00 -3.21 5.35
C VAL A 65 -9.60 -2.91 4.85
N SER A 66 -8.72 -3.91 4.89
CA SER A 66 -7.34 -3.76 4.44
C SER A 66 -6.86 -5.01 3.72
N SER A 67 -5.87 -4.88 2.87
CA SER A 67 -5.06 -6.02 2.46
C SER A 67 -4.19 -6.49 3.63
N ASP A 68 -3.79 -7.77 3.62
CA ASP A 68 -2.82 -8.28 4.61
C ASP A 68 -1.42 -7.72 4.32
N ASN A 69 -1.23 -6.48 4.77
CA ASN A 69 0.00 -5.72 4.54
C ASN A 69 1.22 -6.38 5.19
N PHE A 70 1.04 -7.03 6.37
CA PHE A 70 2.13 -7.75 7.02
C PHE A 70 2.57 -8.94 6.17
N ARG A 71 1.61 -9.76 5.72
CA ARG A 71 1.90 -10.88 4.82
C ARG A 71 2.48 -10.41 3.50
N GLY A 72 2.04 -9.29 2.97
CA GLY A 72 2.57 -8.68 1.76
C GLY A 72 4.06 -8.31 1.88
N GLY A 73 4.45 -7.70 2.99
CA GLY A 73 5.86 -7.44 3.28
C GLY A 73 6.69 -8.73 3.40
N GLN A 74 6.14 -9.77 4.05
CA GLN A 74 6.79 -11.08 4.11
C GLN A 74 6.98 -11.68 2.72
N LEU A 75 5.94 -11.68 1.87
CA LEU A 75 6.00 -12.21 0.51
C LEU A 75 7.06 -11.52 -0.35
N ALA A 76 7.20 -10.19 -0.23
CA ALA A 76 8.21 -9.45 -0.95
C ALA A 76 9.63 -9.87 -0.54
N ALA A 77 9.90 -9.95 0.77
CA ALA A 77 11.21 -10.39 1.27
C ALA A 77 11.50 -11.86 0.91
N GLU A 78 10.54 -12.75 1.13
CA GLU A 78 10.65 -14.17 0.76
C GLU A 78 11.00 -14.32 -0.72
N LYS A 79 10.29 -13.58 -1.60
CA LYS A 79 10.49 -13.67 -3.04
C LYS A 79 11.86 -13.15 -3.47
N LEU A 80 12.31 -12.00 -2.96
CA LEU A 80 13.66 -11.50 -3.25
C LEU A 80 14.75 -12.49 -2.82
N LEU A 81 14.61 -13.08 -1.62
CA LEU A 81 15.57 -14.08 -1.12
C LEU A 81 15.54 -15.38 -1.95
N GLU A 82 14.35 -15.87 -2.35
CA GLU A 82 14.18 -17.02 -3.25
C GLU A 82 14.87 -16.80 -4.59
N LEU A 83 14.79 -15.57 -5.13
CA LEU A 83 15.42 -15.15 -6.38
C LEU A 83 16.93 -14.84 -6.24
N GLY A 84 17.50 -15.12 -5.07
CA GLY A 84 18.94 -15.08 -4.83
C GLY A 84 19.47 -13.77 -4.29
N CYS A 85 18.64 -12.76 -4.01
CA CYS A 85 19.07 -11.53 -3.36
C CYS A 85 19.60 -11.82 -1.93
N ARG A 86 20.54 -11.01 -1.47
CA ARG A 86 21.20 -11.16 -0.17
C ARG A 86 21.26 -9.86 0.64
N ASN A 87 21.34 -8.73 -0.04
CA ASN A 87 21.40 -7.40 0.55
C ASN A 87 20.12 -6.64 0.15
N LEU A 88 19.15 -6.59 1.04
CA LEU A 88 17.83 -6.08 0.74
C LEU A 88 17.67 -4.62 1.21
N LEU A 89 16.85 -3.86 0.51
CA LEU A 89 16.48 -2.51 0.90
C LEU A 89 14.96 -2.37 0.89
N PHE A 90 14.39 -1.80 1.96
CA PHE A 90 13.00 -1.38 2.00
C PHE A 90 12.91 0.14 1.84
N LEU A 91 12.05 0.60 0.93
CA LEU A 91 11.80 2.01 0.67
C LEU A 91 10.32 2.34 0.91
N ARG A 92 10.05 3.35 1.74
CA ARG A 92 8.70 3.84 2.01
C ARG A 92 8.63 5.35 1.99
N ILE A 93 7.65 5.88 1.28
CA ILE A 93 7.17 7.25 1.44
C ILE A 93 5.70 7.21 1.86
N GLY A 94 5.29 8.11 2.73
CA GLY A 94 3.91 8.21 3.16
C GLY A 94 3.74 8.88 4.53
N SER A 95 2.49 8.98 4.96
CA SER A 95 2.10 9.61 6.22
C SER A 95 2.79 8.99 7.44
N ASP A 96 3.13 9.83 8.43
CA ASP A 96 3.65 9.41 9.73
C ASP A 96 2.56 8.81 10.64
N ILE A 97 1.29 8.96 10.26
CA ILE A 97 0.18 8.36 10.98
C ILE A 97 0.22 6.84 10.77
N TYR A 98 0.42 6.11 11.87
CA TYR A 98 0.49 4.66 11.84
C TYR A 98 -0.85 4.05 11.36
N GLY A 99 -0.77 3.06 10.48
CA GLY A 99 -1.92 2.34 9.93
C GLY A 99 -1.52 0.96 9.40
N GLU A 100 -2.47 0.27 8.77
CA GLU A 100 -2.23 -1.08 8.22
C GLU A 100 -1.07 -1.09 7.21
N VAL A 101 -0.92 -0.04 6.41
CA VAL A 101 0.14 0.10 5.39
C VAL A 101 1.55 0.01 5.98
N ASN A 102 1.75 0.49 7.22
CA ASN A 102 3.05 0.43 7.88
C ASN A 102 3.50 -1.01 8.20
N LYS A 103 2.56 -1.96 8.22
CA LYS A 103 2.85 -3.38 8.45
C LYS A 103 3.63 -4.05 7.30
N ARG A 104 3.69 -3.42 6.11
CA ARG A 104 4.55 -3.88 4.99
C ARG A 104 6.01 -3.95 5.43
N GLU A 105 6.49 -2.91 6.09
CA GLU A 105 7.84 -2.85 6.66
C GLU A 105 8.06 -3.95 7.70
N SER A 106 7.20 -4.02 8.71
CA SER A 106 7.34 -5.02 9.77
C SER A 106 7.32 -6.46 9.25
N GLY A 107 6.50 -6.73 8.23
CA GLY A 107 6.47 -8.03 7.53
C GLY A 107 7.79 -8.34 6.83
N PHE A 108 8.32 -7.39 6.04
CA PHE A 108 9.60 -7.50 5.36
C PHE A 108 10.74 -7.75 6.34
N GLU A 109 10.87 -6.92 7.37
CA GLU A 109 11.89 -7.07 8.40
C GLU A 109 11.81 -8.42 9.14
N SER A 110 10.59 -8.92 9.40
CA SER A 110 10.40 -10.19 10.11
C SER A 110 11.07 -11.35 9.37
N VAL A 111 10.95 -11.38 8.03
CA VAL A 111 11.58 -12.38 7.18
C VAL A 111 13.09 -12.18 7.11
N CYS A 112 13.56 -10.94 6.93
CA CYS A 112 14.99 -10.64 6.89
C CYS A 112 15.68 -11.11 8.17
N ARG A 113 15.10 -10.81 9.33
CA ARG A 113 15.63 -11.27 10.64
C ARG A 113 15.59 -12.79 10.78
N GLN A 114 14.48 -13.42 10.42
CA GLN A 114 14.34 -14.89 10.49
C GLN A 114 15.35 -15.61 9.60
N LYS A 115 15.60 -15.08 8.40
CA LYS A 115 16.52 -15.65 7.42
C LYS A 115 17.97 -15.17 7.58
N GLN A 116 18.23 -14.28 8.54
CA GLN A 116 19.54 -13.64 8.77
C GLN A 116 20.07 -12.95 7.50
N ALA A 117 19.17 -12.37 6.71
CA ALA A 117 19.51 -11.58 5.53
C ALA A 117 19.97 -10.19 5.92
N SER A 118 20.95 -9.64 5.19
CA SER A 118 21.33 -8.24 5.32
C SER A 118 20.21 -7.36 4.76
N TYR A 119 19.80 -6.34 5.52
CA TYR A 119 18.80 -5.40 5.03
C TYR A 119 18.99 -4.00 5.64
N ASP A 120 18.47 -3.02 4.94
CA ASP A 120 18.32 -1.65 5.41
C ASP A 120 16.92 -1.12 5.04
N SER A 121 16.51 -0.02 5.68
CA SER A 121 15.22 0.62 5.46
C SER A 121 15.39 2.14 5.40
N LEU A 122 14.82 2.76 4.37
CA LEU A 122 14.72 4.21 4.29
C LEU A 122 13.26 4.63 4.20
N ILE A 123 12.82 5.36 5.21
CA ILE A 123 11.44 5.80 5.37
C ILE A 123 11.42 7.32 5.33
N LEU A 124 10.62 7.85 4.44
CA LEU A 124 10.40 9.28 4.31
C LEU A 124 8.94 9.62 4.63
N SER A 125 8.76 10.68 5.41
CA SER A 125 7.46 11.33 5.52
C SER A 125 7.04 11.88 4.17
N ASP A 126 5.72 11.99 3.91
CA ASP A 126 5.20 12.56 2.68
C ASP A 126 5.54 14.05 2.58
N THR A 127 6.73 14.33 2.08
CA THR A 127 7.28 15.69 1.89
C THR A 127 7.10 16.20 0.46
N GLY A 128 6.44 15.40 -0.40
CA GLY A 128 6.24 15.75 -1.82
C GLY A 128 7.48 15.57 -2.70
N THR A 129 8.57 14.97 -2.20
CA THR A 129 9.78 14.71 -2.99
C THR A 129 10.38 13.34 -2.68
N GLU A 130 10.88 12.68 -3.72
CA GLU A 130 11.59 11.40 -3.64
C GLU A 130 13.12 11.57 -3.72
N GLU A 131 13.62 12.79 -3.86
CA GLU A 131 15.05 13.12 -4.00
C GLU A 131 15.93 12.49 -2.88
N PRO A 132 15.48 12.38 -1.62
CA PRO A 132 16.28 11.71 -0.61
C PRO A 132 16.55 10.22 -0.89
N PHE A 133 15.62 9.51 -1.56
CA PHE A 133 15.87 8.12 -1.99
C PHE A 133 16.99 8.07 -3.04
N PHE A 134 16.95 8.96 -4.02
CA PHE A 134 17.96 9.01 -5.08
C PHE A 134 19.35 9.35 -4.51
N THR A 135 19.39 10.31 -3.60
CA THR A 135 20.63 10.68 -2.88
C THR A 135 21.17 9.49 -2.08
N TYR A 136 20.30 8.78 -1.37
CA TYR A 136 20.67 7.59 -0.60
C TYR A 136 21.23 6.48 -1.52
N LEU A 137 20.52 6.16 -2.59
CA LEU A 137 20.95 5.14 -3.55
C LEU A 137 22.27 5.51 -4.22
N LYS A 138 22.50 6.79 -4.59
CA LYS A 138 23.77 7.26 -5.12
C LYS A 138 24.93 7.05 -4.15
N SER A 139 24.71 7.26 -2.86
CA SER A 139 25.76 7.06 -1.84
C SER A 139 26.17 5.58 -1.69
N HIS A 140 25.30 4.65 -2.10
CA HIS A 140 25.55 3.21 -2.10
C HIS A 140 25.93 2.65 -3.48
N LEU A 141 26.10 3.53 -4.48
CA LEU A 141 26.50 3.14 -5.82
C LEU A 141 28.01 3.34 -6.00
N LYS A 142 28.76 2.26 -6.25
CA LYS A 142 30.21 2.26 -6.47
C LYS A 142 30.55 1.50 -7.74
N ASP A 143 31.28 2.13 -8.64
CA ASP A 143 31.71 1.52 -9.91
C ASP A 143 30.56 0.88 -10.70
N GLY A 144 29.37 1.51 -10.71
CA GLY A 144 28.18 1.03 -11.40
C GLY A 144 27.47 -0.14 -10.70
N ARG A 145 27.85 -0.47 -9.47
CA ARG A 145 27.22 -1.51 -8.65
C ARG A 145 26.60 -0.92 -7.41
N LEU A 146 25.36 -1.26 -7.16
CA LEU A 146 24.66 -0.90 -5.94
C LEU A 146 25.01 -1.90 -4.82
N ASP A 147 25.11 -1.42 -3.58
CA ASP A 147 25.35 -2.27 -2.41
C ASP A 147 24.14 -3.20 -2.12
N PHE A 148 22.96 -2.90 -2.67
CA PHE A 148 21.74 -3.71 -2.56
C PHE A 148 21.47 -4.47 -3.87
N ASP A 149 21.02 -5.72 -3.76
CA ASP A 149 20.65 -6.57 -4.89
C ASP A 149 19.15 -6.86 -4.98
N GLY A 150 18.37 -6.47 -3.95
CA GLY A 150 16.92 -6.55 -3.90
C GLY A 150 16.30 -5.35 -3.21
N ILE A 151 15.31 -4.70 -3.86
CA ILE A 151 14.61 -3.54 -3.33
C ILE A 151 13.11 -3.85 -3.24
N PHE A 152 12.52 -3.62 -2.07
CA PHE A 152 11.07 -3.62 -1.88
C PHE A 152 10.59 -2.18 -1.66
N CYS A 153 9.75 -1.69 -2.57
CA CYS A 153 9.12 -0.39 -2.46
C CYS A 153 7.69 -0.55 -1.92
N ASN A 154 7.27 0.34 -1.03
CA ASN A 154 5.93 0.27 -0.42
C ASN A 154 4.77 0.54 -1.39
N SER A 155 5.05 0.92 -2.64
CA SER A 155 4.06 1.07 -3.72
C SER A 155 4.69 0.83 -5.10
N ASP A 156 3.87 0.49 -6.08
CA ASP A 156 4.31 0.37 -7.48
C ASP A 156 4.76 1.72 -8.05
N HIS A 157 4.13 2.80 -7.63
CA HIS A 157 4.53 4.14 -8.04
C HIS A 157 5.99 4.44 -7.65
N LEU A 158 6.34 4.23 -6.38
CA LEU A 158 7.72 4.40 -5.92
C LEU A 158 8.67 3.42 -6.66
N ALA A 159 8.27 2.17 -6.84
CA ALA A 159 9.07 1.17 -7.54
C ALA A 159 9.43 1.62 -8.98
N MET A 160 8.48 2.22 -9.70
CA MET A 160 8.70 2.72 -11.06
C MET A 160 9.64 3.92 -11.10
N HIS A 161 9.59 4.81 -10.12
CA HIS A 161 10.52 5.95 -10.02
C HIS A 161 11.94 5.47 -9.68
N ILE A 162 12.09 4.54 -8.74
CA ILE A 162 13.38 3.93 -8.42
C ILE A 162 13.94 3.16 -9.64
N LEU A 163 13.09 2.43 -10.37
CA LEU A 163 13.48 1.76 -11.62
C LEU A 163 14.03 2.74 -12.65
N SER A 164 13.34 3.87 -12.86
CA SER A 164 13.79 4.92 -13.80
C SER A 164 15.14 5.48 -13.39
N PHE A 165 15.25 5.87 -12.11
CA PHE A 165 16.49 6.39 -11.55
C PHE A 165 17.68 5.42 -11.73
N LEU A 166 17.50 4.14 -11.36
CA LEU A 166 18.57 3.14 -11.49
C LEU A 166 19.00 2.91 -12.93
N LYS A 167 18.08 2.96 -13.88
CA LYS A 167 18.39 2.88 -15.32
C LYS A 167 19.24 4.07 -15.78
N ASP A 168 18.91 5.28 -15.31
CA ASP A 168 19.67 6.50 -15.65
C ASP A 168 21.10 6.46 -15.07
N GLU A 169 21.30 5.81 -13.93
CA GLU A 169 22.62 5.55 -13.32
C GLU A 169 23.33 4.31 -13.91
N GLY A 170 22.77 3.67 -14.93
CA GLY A 170 23.37 2.53 -15.63
C GLY A 170 23.26 1.17 -14.91
N VAL A 171 22.44 1.07 -13.87
CA VAL A 171 22.16 -0.18 -13.15
C VAL A 171 21.09 -0.98 -13.88
N ARG A 172 21.37 -2.25 -14.16
CA ARG A 172 20.44 -3.13 -14.88
C ARG A 172 19.44 -3.76 -13.93
N VAL A 173 18.16 -3.59 -14.23
CA VAL A 173 17.07 -4.27 -13.55
C VAL A 173 16.41 -5.22 -14.57
N PRO A 174 16.29 -6.52 -14.27
CA PRO A 174 16.54 -7.20 -12.98
C PRO A 174 17.94 -7.81 -12.80
N ASP A 175 18.89 -7.62 -13.71
CA ASP A 175 20.16 -8.35 -13.73
C ASP A 175 21.06 -8.02 -12.52
N ASP A 176 21.25 -6.74 -12.23
CA ASP A 176 22.10 -6.26 -11.13
C ASP A 176 21.29 -6.07 -9.84
N VAL A 177 20.08 -5.54 -9.96
CA VAL A 177 19.15 -5.28 -8.84
C VAL A 177 17.75 -5.74 -9.21
N GLN A 178 17.06 -6.39 -8.29
CA GLN A 178 15.66 -6.78 -8.45
C GLN A 178 14.75 -5.84 -7.64
N ILE A 179 13.58 -5.47 -8.20
CA ILE A 179 12.64 -4.55 -7.55
C ILE A 179 11.28 -5.22 -7.45
N ILE A 180 10.66 -5.11 -6.25
CA ILE A 180 9.26 -5.47 -6.02
C ILE A 180 8.53 -4.23 -5.51
N GLY A 181 7.40 -3.91 -6.12
CA GLY A 181 6.46 -2.90 -5.67
C GLY A 181 5.32 -3.46 -4.83
N TYR A 182 4.30 -2.65 -4.64
CA TYR A 182 3.06 -3.02 -3.95
C TYR A 182 1.91 -2.28 -4.64
N ASP A 183 0.75 -2.87 -4.72
CA ASP A 183 -0.56 -2.43 -5.20
C ASP A 183 -1.10 -3.28 -6.35
N GLY A 184 -0.26 -3.74 -7.27
CA GLY A 184 -0.67 -4.53 -8.44
C GLY A 184 -1.16 -3.64 -9.58
N ILE A 185 -0.48 -2.51 -9.86
CA ILE A 185 -0.86 -1.61 -10.95
C ILE A 185 -0.54 -2.25 -12.29
N GLN A 186 -1.57 -2.35 -13.14
CA GLN A 186 -1.46 -2.88 -14.50
C GLN A 186 -1.41 -1.76 -15.53
N ASN A 187 -0.69 -2.01 -16.62
CA ASN A 187 -0.76 -1.16 -17.80
C ASN A 187 -2.17 -1.26 -18.42
N TYR A 188 -2.80 -0.12 -18.66
CA TYR A 188 -4.18 -0.04 -19.14
C TYR A 188 -4.42 -0.81 -20.46
N TYR A 189 -3.44 -0.79 -21.37
CA TYR A 189 -3.59 -1.40 -22.69
C TYR A 189 -3.23 -2.88 -22.73
N SER A 190 -2.16 -3.27 -22.02
CA SER A 190 -1.66 -4.66 -22.07
C SER A 190 -2.21 -5.55 -20.96
N GLY A 191 -2.70 -4.98 -19.88
CA GLY A 191 -3.06 -5.70 -18.66
C GLY A 191 -1.86 -6.28 -17.91
N GLN A 192 -0.63 -6.02 -18.38
CA GLN A 192 0.59 -6.46 -17.69
C GLN A 192 0.89 -5.57 -16.50
N TYR A 193 1.48 -6.13 -15.45
CA TYR A 193 1.95 -5.35 -14.31
C TYR A 193 3.11 -4.45 -14.72
N GLN A 194 3.17 -3.25 -14.16
CA GLN A 194 4.20 -2.26 -14.49
C GLN A 194 5.56 -2.64 -13.91
N CYS A 195 5.57 -3.33 -12.79
CA CYS A 195 6.73 -3.93 -12.15
C CYS A 195 6.30 -5.23 -11.46
N SER A 196 7.24 -6.06 -11.03
CA SER A 196 6.94 -7.15 -10.11
C SER A 196 6.40 -6.58 -8.81
N THR A 197 5.30 -7.14 -8.29
CA THR A 197 4.51 -6.44 -7.27
C THR A 197 3.78 -7.40 -6.34
N ILE A 198 3.42 -6.91 -5.16
CA ILE A 198 2.45 -7.53 -4.28
C ILE A 198 1.07 -6.95 -4.63
N VAL A 199 0.21 -7.80 -5.17
CA VAL A 199 -1.11 -7.42 -5.68
C VAL A 199 -2.11 -7.33 -4.53
N GLN A 200 -2.75 -6.17 -4.40
CA GLN A 200 -3.89 -5.97 -3.49
C GLN A 200 -5.18 -6.51 -4.12
N PRO A 201 -6.05 -7.17 -3.35
CA PRO A 201 -7.35 -7.65 -3.83
C PRO A 201 -8.38 -6.52 -3.87
N VAL A 202 -8.10 -5.45 -4.66
CA VAL A 202 -8.88 -4.19 -4.65
C VAL A 202 -10.38 -4.43 -4.91
N ARG A 203 -10.71 -5.40 -5.77
CA ARG A 203 -12.10 -5.74 -6.07
C ARG A 203 -12.80 -6.33 -4.85
N GLU A 204 -12.17 -7.29 -4.20
CA GLU A 204 -12.67 -7.95 -3.00
C GLU A 204 -12.76 -6.97 -1.83
N MET A 205 -11.79 -6.05 -1.71
CA MET A 205 -11.84 -4.95 -0.73
C MET A 205 -13.07 -4.07 -0.96
N ALA A 206 -13.30 -3.62 -2.20
CA ALA A 206 -14.45 -2.80 -2.54
C ALA A 206 -15.79 -3.53 -2.29
N GLU A 207 -15.89 -4.81 -2.67
CA GLU A 207 -17.08 -5.63 -2.42
C GLU A 207 -17.34 -5.82 -0.93
N THR A 208 -16.27 -6.02 -0.14
CA THR A 208 -16.34 -6.14 1.34
C THR A 208 -16.82 -4.85 1.97
N CYS A 209 -16.24 -3.69 1.59
CA CYS A 209 -16.69 -2.39 2.08
C CYS A 209 -18.18 -2.17 1.82
N VAL A 210 -18.66 -2.45 0.61
CA VAL A 210 -20.08 -2.31 0.26
C VAL A 210 -20.96 -3.25 1.10
N ASN A 211 -20.53 -4.50 1.32
CA ASN A 211 -21.29 -5.45 2.16
C ASN A 211 -21.41 -4.96 3.60
N LEU A 212 -20.31 -4.44 4.18
CA LEU A 212 -20.30 -3.90 5.54
C LEU A 212 -21.21 -2.66 5.68
N ILE A 213 -21.22 -1.77 4.68
CA ILE A 213 -22.12 -0.61 4.64
C ILE A 213 -23.59 -1.04 4.65
N LEU A 214 -23.93 -2.09 3.89
CA LEU A 214 -25.32 -2.58 3.73
C LEU A 214 -25.79 -3.49 4.87
N THR A 215 -24.91 -3.86 5.79
CA THR A 215 -25.27 -4.69 6.96
C THR A 215 -26.12 -3.87 7.91
N LYS A 216 -27.35 -4.36 8.20
CA LYS A 216 -28.33 -3.67 9.04
C LYS A 216 -27.94 -3.67 10.52
N ASP A 217 -27.51 -4.83 11.02
CA ASP A 217 -27.06 -4.97 12.41
C ASP A 217 -25.56 -4.65 12.50
N ARG A 218 -25.28 -3.42 12.84
CA ARG A 218 -23.90 -2.93 12.92
C ARG A 218 -23.15 -3.44 14.16
N SER A 219 -23.84 -3.94 15.16
CA SER A 219 -23.22 -4.50 16.37
C SER A 219 -22.43 -5.77 16.11
N THR A 220 -22.71 -6.45 14.98
CA THR A 220 -22.03 -7.69 14.56
C THR A 220 -20.86 -7.46 13.63
N LEU A 221 -20.57 -6.20 13.25
CA LEU A 221 -19.48 -5.90 12.31
C LEU A 221 -18.11 -6.12 12.95
N PRO A 222 -17.17 -6.74 12.20
CA PRO A 222 -15.79 -6.84 12.66
C PRO A 222 -15.13 -5.45 12.64
N SER A 223 -14.21 -5.20 13.57
CA SER A 223 -13.42 -3.96 13.57
C SER A 223 -12.36 -3.94 12.45
N LEU A 224 -11.90 -5.11 12.00
CA LEU A 224 -10.91 -5.27 10.95
C LEU A 224 -11.22 -6.48 10.08
N VAL A 225 -11.15 -6.29 8.76
CA VAL A 225 -11.17 -7.36 7.76
C VAL A 225 -9.87 -7.29 6.96
N LEU A 226 -9.04 -8.33 7.07
CA LEU A 226 -7.83 -8.48 6.27
C LEU A 226 -8.09 -9.40 5.09
N LEU A 227 -7.69 -8.97 3.89
CA LEU A 227 -7.82 -9.73 2.66
C LEU A 227 -6.44 -10.17 2.14
N PRO A 228 -6.33 -11.41 1.62
CA PRO A 228 -5.05 -11.97 1.23
C PRO A 228 -4.49 -11.24 0.01
N VAL A 229 -3.16 -11.12 -0.01
CA VAL A 229 -2.39 -10.56 -1.12
C VAL A 229 -1.61 -11.65 -1.86
N ALA A 230 -1.15 -11.39 -3.06
CA ALA A 230 -0.37 -12.31 -3.86
C ALA A 230 0.78 -11.60 -4.58
N TYR A 231 1.87 -12.32 -4.83
CA TYR A 231 2.94 -11.83 -5.70
C TYR A 231 2.56 -12.00 -7.17
N ALA A 232 2.94 -11.02 -7.99
CA ALA A 232 2.88 -11.11 -9.45
C ALA A 232 4.16 -10.58 -10.09
N SER A 233 4.67 -11.30 -11.11
CA SER A 233 5.83 -10.86 -11.89
C SER A 233 5.46 -9.75 -12.87
N GLY A 234 6.32 -8.75 -13.03
CA GLY A 234 6.18 -7.61 -13.94
C GLY A 234 7.50 -7.23 -14.62
N GLY A 235 8.48 -8.14 -14.64
CA GLY A 235 9.74 -7.97 -15.38
C GLY A 235 10.83 -7.19 -14.62
N THR A 236 10.61 -6.80 -13.36
CA THR A 236 11.64 -6.17 -12.51
C THR A 236 12.29 -7.15 -11.55
N THR A 237 11.96 -8.41 -11.65
CA THR A 237 12.61 -9.54 -10.96
C THR A 237 12.99 -10.61 -11.98
N ARG A 238 13.99 -11.41 -11.65
CA ARG A 238 14.33 -12.63 -12.39
C ARG A 238 13.24 -13.68 -12.17
N GLU A 239 12.88 -14.43 -13.21
CA GLU A 239 11.92 -15.54 -13.13
C GLU A 239 12.62 -16.85 -12.77
#